data_14df639775effab5aa8edf622b16b8fc
#
_entry.id   14df639775effab5aa8edf622b16b8fc
#
_cell.length_a   1.000
_cell.length_b   1.000
_cell.length_c   1.000
_cell.angle_alpha   90.00
_cell.angle_beta   90.00
_cell.angle_gamma   90.00
#
_symmetry.space_group_name_H-M   'P 1'
#
loop_
_entity.id
_entity.type
_entity.pdbx_description
1 polymer ?
#
loop_
_entity_poly.entity_id
_entity_poly.type
_entity_poly.pdbx_seq_one_letter_code
_entity_poly.pdbx_strand_id
1 'polypeptide(L)'
;MRSPKHLLVWLSAPLMLLSMACGTPGAPQPPSLQLPRPVESLSGERKGTRVVLSWTQPTQTTDKQNLRHVGVTRICRAIGEFPMATCREVAKELGPTELTSQPTNKGSNPKVAYEDLLSIQTMGPQKYAGYAVEVFNDRGKSAGLSNQVRIPLAPTLPPPTDLRIDITPNGPVLHWTGQSRAQLGTVAQAYDFKYRIYRRLTGQPNYTVVGEVQLDGPQFVAADTSFEWEKSYDYKVTSVTGIPASEGRAQVDIEGDDSPITKANAHDVFPPARPTGLQAVFSGVGQKPFIDLSWAPNTESDLAGYTVYRHEKDQQPVALNKETVKAPAFRDDNVEAGHTYYYFVQGVDVRGNVSETSQEASETVPEEKK
;
A
#
# COMPACT_ATOMS: atom_id res chain seq x y z
N MET A 1 -23.46 -105.06 2.95
CA MET A 1 -22.52 -104.55 3.94
C MET A 1 -22.42 -103.09 3.81
N ARG A 2 -22.54 -102.38 4.94
CA ARG A 2 -22.41 -100.91 5.23
C ARG A 2 -23.60 -100.06 4.80
N SER A 3 -24.29 -99.64 5.84
CA SER A 3 -25.36 -98.67 5.99
C SER A 3 -24.98 -97.25 5.64
N PRO A 4 -25.85 -96.41 5.10
CA PRO A 4 -25.65 -94.95 5.01
C PRO A 4 -26.25 -94.27 6.21
N LYS A 5 -25.48 -93.34 6.79
CA LYS A 5 -25.89 -92.46 7.88
C LYS A 5 -26.70 -91.28 7.33
N HIS A 6 -27.88 -91.06 7.89
CA HIS A 6 -28.74 -89.92 7.63
C HIS A 6 -28.17 -88.68 8.39
N LEU A 7 -27.88 -87.60 7.62
CA LEU A 7 -27.50 -86.33 8.18
C LEU A 7 -28.74 -85.43 8.21
N LEU A 8 -29.22 -85.14 9.45
CA LEU A 8 -30.32 -84.20 9.68
C LEU A 8 -29.76 -82.76 9.58
N VAL A 9 -30.20 -81.99 8.61
CA VAL A 9 -29.91 -80.56 8.49
C VAL A 9 -31.03 -79.84 9.20
N TRP A 10 -30.62 -79.14 10.31
CA TRP A 10 -31.47 -78.17 11.02
C TRP A 10 -31.46 -76.83 10.27
N LEU A 11 -32.61 -76.43 9.66
CA LEU A 11 -32.86 -75.14 9.09
C LEU A 11 -33.20 -74.18 10.25
N SER A 12 -32.27 -73.40 10.70
CA SER A 12 -32.53 -72.30 11.62
C SER A 12 -32.93 -71.03 10.83
N ALA A 13 -34.23 -70.76 10.78
CA ALA A 13 -34.73 -69.48 10.26
C ALA A 13 -34.36 -68.31 11.20
N PRO A 14 -33.74 -67.22 10.70
CA PRO A 14 -33.53 -66.01 11.52
C PRO A 14 -34.87 -65.29 11.72
N LEU A 15 -35.35 -65.21 12.95
CA LEU A 15 -36.48 -64.39 13.37
C LEU A 15 -36.07 -62.90 13.26
N MET A 16 -36.47 -62.24 12.14
CA MET A 16 -36.31 -60.79 11.97
C MET A 16 -37.24 -60.06 12.94
N LEU A 17 -36.69 -59.60 14.09
CA LEU A 17 -37.34 -58.62 14.97
C LEU A 17 -37.43 -57.28 14.25
N LEU A 18 -38.57 -57.00 13.63
CA LEU A 18 -38.97 -55.66 13.21
C LEU A 18 -39.23 -54.83 14.46
N SER A 19 -38.21 -54.09 14.91
CA SER A 19 -38.38 -53.02 15.90
C SER A 19 -39.19 -51.90 15.23
N MET A 20 -40.51 -51.88 15.41
CA MET A 20 -41.31 -50.68 15.19
C MET A 20 -40.88 -49.64 16.21
N ALA A 21 -39.94 -48.76 15.80
CA ALA A 21 -39.66 -47.54 16.52
C ALA A 21 -40.87 -46.61 16.34
N CYS A 22 -41.89 -46.74 17.20
CA CYS A 22 -42.88 -45.66 17.37
C CYS A 22 -42.19 -44.46 17.96
N GLY A 23 -41.66 -43.60 17.08
CA GLY A 23 -41.29 -42.28 17.48
C GLY A 23 -42.55 -41.53 17.96
N THR A 24 -42.66 -41.29 19.25
CA THR A 24 -43.71 -40.38 19.75
C THR A 24 -43.50 -39.02 19.08
N PRO A 25 -44.51 -38.50 18.37
CA PRO A 25 -44.39 -37.14 17.80
C PRO A 25 -44.07 -36.19 18.96
N GLY A 26 -42.94 -35.45 18.85
CA GLY A 26 -42.64 -34.40 19.79
C GLY A 26 -43.77 -33.35 19.83
N ALA A 27 -43.91 -32.64 20.92
CA ALA A 27 -44.90 -31.59 21.05
C ALA A 27 -44.83 -30.65 19.81
N PRO A 28 -45.97 -30.23 19.23
CA PRO A 28 -45.95 -29.31 18.10
C PRO A 28 -45.13 -28.07 18.43
N GLN A 29 -44.08 -27.84 17.64
CA GLN A 29 -43.27 -26.63 17.79
C GLN A 29 -44.13 -25.42 17.40
N PRO A 30 -44.11 -24.32 18.17
CA PRO A 30 -44.81 -23.10 17.77
C PRO A 30 -44.29 -22.64 16.40
N PRO A 31 -45.17 -22.04 15.57
CA PRO A 31 -44.78 -21.56 14.27
C PRO A 31 -43.58 -20.57 14.40
N SER A 32 -42.58 -20.72 13.56
CA SER A 32 -41.44 -19.81 13.53
C SER A 32 -41.89 -18.37 13.31
N LEU A 33 -41.42 -17.46 14.16
CA LEU A 33 -41.62 -16.02 14.00
C LEU A 33 -40.86 -15.44 12.82
N GLN A 34 -39.99 -16.24 12.17
CA GLN A 34 -39.14 -15.83 11.05
C GLN A 34 -38.33 -14.57 11.39
N LEU A 35 -37.82 -14.49 12.64
CA LEU A 35 -36.97 -13.38 13.08
C LEU A 35 -35.60 -13.51 12.46
N PRO A 36 -35.09 -12.52 11.72
CA PRO A 36 -33.73 -12.52 11.21
C PRO A 36 -32.73 -12.66 12.38
N ARG A 37 -31.70 -13.46 12.20
CA ARG A 37 -30.60 -13.54 13.17
C ARG A 37 -29.92 -12.17 13.26
N PRO A 38 -29.58 -11.66 14.45
CA PRO A 38 -28.82 -10.41 14.57
C PRO A 38 -27.51 -10.49 13.80
N VAL A 39 -27.12 -9.38 13.17
CA VAL A 39 -25.82 -9.28 12.49
C VAL A 39 -24.71 -9.33 13.54
N GLU A 40 -23.71 -10.18 13.31
CA GLU A 40 -22.53 -10.33 14.18
C GLU A 40 -21.24 -9.82 13.51
N SER A 41 -21.34 -9.36 12.26
CA SER A 41 -20.20 -8.98 11.42
C SER A 41 -20.16 -7.50 11.07
N LEU A 42 -20.88 -6.64 11.81
CA LEU A 42 -20.84 -5.20 11.57
C LEU A 42 -19.42 -4.69 11.85
N SER A 43 -18.85 -4.03 10.87
CA SER A 43 -17.61 -3.26 10.96
C SER A 43 -17.84 -1.83 10.50
N GLY A 44 -16.99 -0.90 10.94
CA GLY A 44 -17.08 0.50 10.55
C GLY A 44 -15.70 1.12 10.47
N GLU A 45 -15.46 1.84 9.39
CA GLU A 45 -14.22 2.59 9.16
C GLU A 45 -14.58 4.06 8.93
N ARG A 46 -13.74 4.97 9.42
CA ARG A 46 -13.93 6.41 9.23
C ARG A 46 -12.79 6.99 8.43
N LYS A 47 -13.16 7.86 7.47
CA LYS A 47 -12.23 8.72 6.74
C LYS A 47 -12.83 10.12 6.60
N GLY A 48 -12.13 11.12 7.12
CA GLY A 48 -12.70 12.48 7.19
C GLY A 48 -14.02 12.53 7.95
N THR A 49 -15.07 12.99 7.28
CA THR A 49 -16.43 13.02 7.80
C THR A 49 -17.26 11.78 7.42
N ARG A 50 -16.72 10.89 6.60
CA ARG A 50 -17.43 9.69 6.12
C ARG A 50 -17.16 8.49 7.01
N VAL A 51 -18.22 7.77 7.37
CA VAL A 51 -18.16 6.48 8.04
C VAL A 51 -18.72 5.43 7.10
N VAL A 52 -17.90 4.47 6.74
CA VAL A 52 -18.33 3.32 5.93
C VAL A 52 -18.62 2.16 6.87
N LEU A 53 -19.87 1.77 6.95
CA LEU A 53 -20.31 0.57 7.68
C LEU A 53 -20.40 -0.59 6.70
N SER A 54 -19.97 -1.77 7.11
CA SER A 54 -20.15 -2.99 6.33
C SER A 54 -20.53 -4.17 7.19
N TRP A 55 -21.40 -5.03 6.67
CA TRP A 55 -21.86 -6.23 7.36
C TRP A 55 -22.27 -7.33 6.38
N THR A 56 -22.45 -8.51 6.91
CA THR A 56 -23.03 -9.64 6.18
C THR A 56 -24.52 -9.75 6.51
N GLN A 57 -25.37 -9.69 5.49
CA GLN A 57 -26.81 -9.78 5.67
C GLN A 57 -27.18 -11.20 6.14
N PRO A 58 -28.05 -11.33 7.18
CA PRO A 58 -28.45 -12.64 7.67
C PRO A 58 -29.34 -13.36 6.64
N THR A 59 -29.05 -14.64 6.45
CA THR A 59 -29.85 -15.56 5.60
C THR A 59 -30.63 -16.58 6.42
N GLN A 60 -30.43 -16.57 7.74
CA GLN A 60 -31.09 -17.47 8.68
C GLN A 60 -31.85 -16.71 9.75
N THR A 61 -32.84 -17.40 10.28
CA THR A 61 -33.63 -16.95 11.43
C THR A 61 -32.95 -17.36 12.74
N THR A 62 -33.42 -16.84 13.86
CA THR A 62 -32.95 -17.18 15.22
C THR A 62 -33.10 -18.66 15.55
N ASP A 63 -34.11 -19.34 14.98
CA ASP A 63 -34.37 -20.76 15.10
C ASP A 63 -33.67 -21.60 13.99
N LYS A 64 -32.65 -21.04 13.34
CA LYS A 64 -31.78 -21.67 12.33
C LYS A 64 -32.49 -22.14 11.06
N GLN A 65 -33.67 -21.63 10.78
CA GLN A 65 -34.35 -21.86 9.51
C GLN A 65 -33.86 -20.84 8.45
N ASN A 66 -34.04 -21.16 7.18
CA ASN A 66 -33.76 -20.20 6.11
C ASN A 66 -34.74 -19.04 6.19
N LEU A 67 -34.22 -17.83 6.18
CA LEU A 67 -35.01 -16.62 6.18
C LEU A 67 -35.69 -16.47 4.80
N ARG A 68 -37.00 -16.43 4.76
CA ARG A 68 -37.76 -16.38 3.50
C ARG A 68 -37.73 -15.00 2.87
N HIS A 69 -37.92 -13.97 3.68
CA HIS A 69 -37.96 -12.56 3.24
C HIS A 69 -37.28 -11.69 4.29
N VAL A 70 -36.35 -10.85 3.82
CA VAL A 70 -35.76 -9.79 4.61
C VAL A 70 -36.62 -8.55 4.42
N GLY A 71 -37.01 -7.90 5.50
CA GLY A 71 -37.67 -6.62 5.48
C GLY A 71 -36.66 -5.46 5.45
N VAL A 72 -36.98 -4.40 6.18
CA VAL A 72 -36.14 -3.21 6.32
C VAL A 72 -34.93 -3.53 7.19
N THR A 73 -33.79 -2.94 6.88
CA THR A 73 -32.61 -2.88 7.76
C THR A 73 -32.42 -1.46 8.22
N ARG A 74 -32.49 -1.23 9.54
CA ARG A 74 -32.23 0.07 10.16
C ARG A 74 -30.76 0.20 10.52
N ILE A 75 -30.19 1.34 10.19
CA ILE A 75 -28.87 1.75 10.64
C ILE A 75 -29.08 2.70 11.81
N CYS A 76 -28.66 2.26 12.98
CA CYS A 76 -28.80 2.98 14.23
C CYS A 76 -27.50 3.72 14.55
N ARG A 77 -27.60 4.99 14.95
CA ARG A 77 -26.50 5.83 15.40
C ARG A 77 -26.78 6.40 16.78
N ALA A 78 -25.79 6.49 17.64
CA ALA A 78 -25.88 7.20 18.91
C ALA A 78 -24.59 7.99 19.16
N ILE A 79 -24.71 9.28 19.45
CA ILE A 79 -23.57 10.14 19.76
C ILE A 79 -23.35 10.14 21.27
N GLY A 80 -22.16 9.74 21.70
CA GLY A 80 -21.76 9.70 23.11
C GLY A 80 -22.33 8.54 23.93
N GLU A 81 -23.22 7.72 23.38
CA GLU A 81 -23.76 6.54 24.04
C GLU A 81 -23.18 5.26 23.42
N PHE A 82 -22.55 4.44 24.26
CA PHE A 82 -22.00 3.16 23.83
C PHE A 82 -21.76 2.23 25.05
N PRO A 83 -22.26 0.98 25.03
CA PRO A 83 -23.17 0.42 24.02
C PRO A 83 -24.56 1.05 24.08
N MET A 84 -25.24 1.17 22.92
CA MET A 84 -26.63 1.57 22.88
C MET A 84 -27.53 0.38 23.25
N ALA A 85 -28.53 0.63 24.07
CA ALA A 85 -29.49 -0.40 24.47
C ALA A 85 -30.56 -0.66 23.38
N THR A 86 -30.94 0.38 22.67
CA THR A 86 -31.96 0.36 21.60
C THR A 86 -31.58 1.32 20.48
N CYS A 87 -32.19 1.12 19.29
CA CYS A 87 -32.07 2.04 18.18
C CYS A 87 -32.87 3.32 18.45
N ARG A 88 -32.24 4.32 19.07
CA ARG A 88 -32.90 5.61 19.38
C ARG A 88 -32.90 6.56 18.20
N GLU A 89 -31.79 6.65 17.50
CA GLU A 89 -31.63 7.46 16.29
C GLU A 89 -31.46 6.54 15.09
N VAL A 90 -32.36 6.64 14.13
CA VAL A 90 -32.23 5.91 12.85
C VAL A 90 -31.54 6.83 11.85
N ALA A 91 -30.27 6.52 11.54
CA ALA A 91 -29.51 7.27 10.55
C ALA A 91 -30.07 7.02 9.13
N LYS A 92 -30.47 5.77 8.85
CA LYS A 92 -31.05 5.36 7.56
C LYS A 92 -31.84 4.07 7.72
N GLU A 93 -32.92 3.94 6.95
CA GLU A 93 -33.60 2.68 6.69
C GLU A 93 -33.28 2.24 5.24
N LEU A 94 -32.81 1.01 5.08
CA LEU A 94 -32.57 0.39 3.79
C LEU A 94 -33.67 -0.63 3.49
N GLY A 95 -34.39 -0.41 2.41
CA GLY A 95 -35.39 -1.37 1.91
C GLY A 95 -34.72 -2.60 1.28
N PRO A 96 -35.46 -3.70 1.05
CA PRO A 96 -34.92 -4.92 0.46
C PRO A 96 -34.23 -4.70 -0.90
N THR A 97 -34.68 -3.75 -1.70
CA THR A 97 -34.14 -3.40 -3.01
C THR A 97 -32.84 -2.59 -2.94
N GLU A 98 -32.65 -1.81 -1.86
CA GLU A 98 -31.42 -1.01 -1.62
C GLU A 98 -30.28 -1.87 -1.05
N LEU A 99 -30.61 -3.05 -0.51
CA LEU A 99 -29.66 -4.03 0.00
C LEU A 99 -28.97 -4.82 -1.14
N THR A 100 -28.99 -4.29 -2.37
CA THR A 100 -28.34 -4.90 -3.53
C THR A 100 -26.85 -5.06 -3.27
N SER A 101 -26.51 -6.30 -3.02
CA SER A 101 -25.14 -6.76 -2.80
C SER A 101 -24.20 -6.39 -3.93
N GLN A 102 -22.99 -6.00 -3.58
CA GLN A 102 -21.88 -6.21 -4.51
C GLN A 102 -21.85 -7.70 -4.91
N PRO A 103 -21.51 -8.04 -6.16
CA PRO A 103 -21.56 -9.42 -6.63
C PRO A 103 -20.68 -10.31 -5.76
N THR A 104 -21.32 -11.14 -4.95
CA THR A 104 -20.62 -12.13 -4.14
C THR A 104 -20.46 -13.40 -4.96
N ASN A 105 -19.34 -14.08 -4.84
CA ASN A 105 -19.14 -15.42 -5.40
C ASN A 105 -20.29 -16.34 -4.97
N LYS A 106 -20.77 -17.20 -5.89
CA LYS A 106 -21.84 -18.15 -5.60
C LYS A 106 -21.56 -18.89 -4.29
N GLY A 107 -22.46 -18.74 -3.31
CA GLY A 107 -22.43 -19.45 -2.02
C GLY A 107 -22.01 -18.61 -0.81
N SER A 108 -21.64 -17.33 -0.94
CA SER A 108 -21.39 -16.45 0.19
C SER A 108 -22.60 -15.58 0.53
N ASN A 109 -22.78 -15.29 1.82
CA ASN A 109 -23.83 -14.39 2.25
C ASN A 109 -23.59 -12.97 1.67
N PRO A 110 -24.67 -12.24 1.30
CA PRO A 110 -24.54 -10.89 0.72
C PRO A 110 -23.85 -9.93 1.69
N LYS A 111 -22.79 -9.28 1.22
CA LYS A 111 -22.17 -8.15 1.93
C LYS A 111 -22.95 -6.88 1.59
N VAL A 112 -23.21 -6.06 2.60
CA VAL A 112 -23.85 -4.76 2.48
C VAL A 112 -22.89 -3.70 2.99
N ALA A 113 -22.80 -2.58 2.29
CA ALA A 113 -22.08 -1.40 2.73
C ALA A 113 -23.00 -0.18 2.74
N TYR A 114 -22.80 0.70 3.71
CA TYR A 114 -23.53 1.95 3.83
C TYR A 114 -22.56 3.07 4.25
N GLU A 115 -22.67 4.23 3.63
CA GLU A 115 -21.89 5.40 3.97
C GLU A 115 -22.75 6.40 4.75
N ASP A 116 -22.34 6.72 5.98
CA ASP A 116 -22.92 7.77 6.80
C ASP A 116 -22.02 9.00 6.82
N LEU A 117 -22.61 10.18 6.73
CA LEU A 117 -21.92 11.46 6.80
C LEU A 117 -22.07 12.07 8.19
N LEU A 118 -20.96 12.24 8.87
CA LEU A 118 -20.92 12.89 10.18
C LEU A 118 -20.97 14.40 10.02
N SER A 119 -21.83 15.06 10.80
CA SER A 119 -21.81 16.52 10.92
C SER A 119 -20.53 16.97 11.64
N ILE A 120 -19.89 18.04 11.15
CA ILE A 120 -18.73 18.66 11.81
C ILE A 120 -19.08 19.11 13.24
N GLN A 121 -20.33 19.51 13.49
CA GLN A 121 -20.81 19.92 14.82
C GLN A 121 -20.82 18.79 15.85
N THR A 122 -20.82 17.52 15.42
CA THR A 122 -20.77 16.38 16.32
C THR A 122 -19.34 16.04 16.75
N MET A 123 -18.33 16.62 16.10
CA MET A 123 -16.91 16.31 16.37
C MET A 123 -16.42 16.99 17.64
N GLY A 124 -15.48 16.37 18.30
CA GLY A 124 -14.84 16.92 19.49
C GLY A 124 -14.00 15.90 20.26
N PRO A 125 -13.18 16.37 21.19
CA PRO A 125 -12.32 15.52 22.00
C PRO A 125 -13.19 14.52 22.79
N GLN A 126 -12.75 13.27 22.85
CA GLN A 126 -13.37 12.14 23.55
C GLN A 126 -14.83 11.82 23.12
N LYS A 127 -15.35 12.49 22.09
CA LYS A 127 -16.65 12.10 21.51
C LYS A 127 -16.51 10.88 20.60
N TYR A 128 -17.57 10.13 20.52
CA TYR A 128 -17.68 8.98 19.61
C TYR A 128 -19.12 8.80 19.13
N ALA A 129 -19.27 8.15 17.98
CA ALA A 129 -20.53 7.61 17.51
C ALA A 129 -20.53 6.09 17.70
N GLY A 130 -21.59 5.58 18.32
CA GLY A 130 -21.92 4.16 18.30
C GLY A 130 -22.78 3.86 17.07
N TYR A 131 -22.51 2.75 16.39
CA TYR A 131 -23.34 2.25 15.30
C TYR A 131 -23.76 0.81 15.55
N ALA A 132 -24.99 0.50 15.16
CA ALA A 132 -25.54 -0.84 15.08
C ALA A 132 -26.45 -0.96 13.86
N VAL A 133 -26.73 -2.16 13.43
CA VAL A 133 -27.80 -2.44 12.46
C VAL A 133 -28.85 -3.34 13.09
N GLU A 134 -30.10 -3.13 12.71
CA GLU A 134 -31.24 -3.93 13.15
C GLU A 134 -31.99 -4.41 11.92
N VAL A 135 -32.07 -5.74 11.74
CA VAL A 135 -32.70 -6.34 10.58
C VAL A 135 -34.10 -6.82 10.95
N PHE A 136 -35.08 -6.43 10.15
CA PHE A 136 -36.48 -6.79 10.33
C PHE A 136 -36.91 -7.84 9.33
N ASN A 137 -37.90 -8.65 9.68
CA ASN A 137 -38.61 -9.48 8.71
C ASN A 137 -39.69 -8.66 7.98
N ASP A 138 -40.39 -9.30 7.06
CA ASP A 138 -41.51 -8.71 6.28
C ASP A 138 -42.72 -8.26 7.15
N ARG A 139 -42.78 -8.73 8.40
CA ARG A 139 -43.81 -8.36 9.39
C ARG A 139 -43.36 -7.27 10.36
N GLY A 140 -42.22 -6.63 10.12
CA GLY A 140 -41.64 -5.59 10.98
C GLY A 140 -41.20 -6.07 12.36
N LYS A 141 -40.78 -7.35 12.48
CA LYS A 141 -40.24 -7.91 13.72
C LYS A 141 -38.73 -8.17 13.55
N SER A 142 -37.97 -7.85 14.59
CA SER A 142 -36.52 -8.10 14.67
C SER A 142 -36.15 -8.92 15.90
N ALA A 143 -34.93 -9.48 15.88
CA ALA A 143 -34.33 -10.13 17.03
C ALA A 143 -33.40 -9.18 17.84
N GLY A 144 -33.37 -7.90 17.48
CA GLY A 144 -32.58 -6.87 18.15
C GLY A 144 -31.37 -6.39 17.34
N LEU A 145 -30.53 -5.61 18.01
CA LEU A 145 -29.37 -4.96 17.42
C LEU A 145 -28.25 -5.97 17.12
N SER A 146 -27.44 -5.62 16.11
CA SER A 146 -26.18 -6.30 15.80
C SER A 146 -25.13 -6.16 16.90
N ASN A 147 -23.94 -6.76 16.69
CA ASN A 147 -22.74 -6.21 17.32
C ASN A 147 -22.63 -4.72 16.99
N GLN A 148 -21.98 -3.97 17.89
CA GLN A 148 -21.88 -2.53 17.77
C GLN A 148 -20.47 -2.10 17.49
N VAL A 149 -20.29 -1.05 16.70
CA VAL A 149 -19.00 -0.43 16.42
C VAL A 149 -18.94 0.97 16.99
N ARG A 150 -17.78 1.34 17.50
CA ARG A 150 -17.51 2.65 18.09
C ARG A 150 -16.55 3.43 17.21
N ILE A 151 -17.00 4.57 16.68
CA ILE A 151 -16.24 5.44 15.78
C ILE A 151 -15.85 6.72 16.56
N PRO A 152 -14.55 6.98 16.76
CA PRO A 152 -14.12 8.22 17.37
C PRO A 152 -14.48 9.45 16.52
N LEU A 153 -14.84 10.56 17.18
CA LEU A 153 -15.26 11.80 16.55
C LEU A 153 -14.21 12.91 16.70
N ALA A 154 -12.93 12.56 16.86
CA ALA A 154 -11.84 13.54 16.81
C ALA A 154 -11.83 14.29 15.48
N PRO A 155 -11.49 15.61 15.46
CA PRO A 155 -11.44 16.37 14.22
C PRO A 155 -10.33 15.85 13.31
N THR A 156 -10.58 15.84 12.01
CA THR A 156 -9.58 15.60 10.98
C THR A 156 -9.22 16.93 10.32
N LEU A 157 -7.98 17.03 9.80
CA LEU A 157 -7.58 18.20 9.04
C LEU A 157 -8.18 18.15 7.62
N PRO A 158 -8.31 19.31 6.95
CA PRO A 158 -8.63 19.36 5.53
C PRO A 158 -7.64 18.52 4.71
N PRO A 159 -8.06 18.04 3.54
CA PRO A 159 -7.17 17.31 2.65
C PRO A 159 -5.98 18.18 2.24
N PRO A 160 -4.78 17.62 2.10
CA PRO A 160 -3.64 18.33 1.55
C PRO A 160 -3.91 18.79 0.11
N THR A 161 -3.36 19.96 -0.25
CA THR A 161 -3.49 20.54 -1.59
C THR A 161 -2.13 20.69 -2.25
N ASP A 162 -2.15 21.00 -3.56
CA ASP A 162 -0.96 21.30 -4.35
C ASP A 162 0.12 20.22 -4.31
N LEU A 163 -0.30 18.94 -4.22
CA LEU A 163 0.62 17.81 -4.26
C LEU A 163 1.32 17.78 -5.62
N ARG A 164 2.65 17.98 -5.60
CA ARG A 164 3.54 17.85 -6.75
C ARG A 164 4.68 16.91 -6.41
N ILE A 165 5.29 16.34 -7.43
CA ILE A 165 6.37 15.36 -7.27
C ILE A 165 7.48 15.71 -8.25
N ASP A 166 8.66 15.96 -7.71
CA ASP A 166 9.86 16.19 -8.46
C ASP A 166 10.70 14.92 -8.48
N ILE A 167 11.14 14.47 -9.64
CA ILE A 167 12.06 13.35 -9.76
C ILE A 167 13.47 13.92 -9.65
N THR A 168 14.24 13.42 -8.70
CA THR A 168 15.63 13.82 -8.42
C THR A 168 16.56 12.62 -8.58
N PRO A 169 17.88 12.80 -8.63
CA PRO A 169 18.84 11.69 -8.67
C PRO A 169 18.67 10.69 -7.51
N ASN A 170 18.08 11.14 -6.39
CA ASN A 170 17.83 10.32 -5.21
C ASN A 170 16.39 9.77 -5.16
N GLY A 171 15.59 9.99 -6.20
CA GLY A 171 14.22 9.52 -6.31
C GLY A 171 13.15 10.61 -6.19
N PRO A 172 11.88 10.20 -6.06
CA PRO A 172 10.75 11.12 -5.98
C PRO A 172 10.77 11.94 -4.69
N VAL A 173 10.62 13.26 -4.82
CA VAL A 173 10.44 14.20 -3.73
C VAL A 173 9.06 14.83 -3.86
N LEU A 174 8.24 14.64 -2.84
CA LEU A 174 6.88 15.12 -2.77
C LEU A 174 6.83 16.46 -2.05
N HIS A 175 6.03 17.38 -2.58
CA HIS A 175 5.76 18.69 -1.99
C HIS A 175 4.25 18.90 -1.92
N TRP A 176 3.73 19.41 -0.81
CA TRP A 176 2.30 19.74 -0.68
C TRP A 176 2.07 20.88 0.30
N THR A 177 0.88 21.45 0.23
CA THR A 177 0.38 22.44 1.15
C THR A 177 -0.61 21.82 2.13
N GLY A 178 -0.53 22.17 3.41
CA GLY A 178 -1.43 21.68 4.44
C GLY A 178 -1.53 22.64 5.62
N GLN A 179 -2.21 22.21 6.68
CA GLN A 179 -2.28 22.98 7.91
C GLN A 179 -1.03 22.77 8.77
N SER A 180 -0.50 23.86 9.32
CA SER A 180 0.56 23.79 10.30
C SER A 180 0.01 23.60 11.71
N ARG A 181 0.85 23.11 12.62
CA ARG A 181 0.51 22.96 14.04
C ARG A 181 0.08 24.29 14.68
N ALA A 182 0.70 25.40 14.28
CA ALA A 182 0.38 26.73 14.79
C ALA A 182 -1.05 27.18 14.45
N GLN A 183 -1.58 26.77 13.30
CA GLN A 183 -2.94 27.09 12.87
C GLN A 183 -4.03 26.32 13.65
N LEU A 184 -3.67 25.24 14.35
CA LEU A 184 -4.59 24.41 15.12
C LEU A 184 -4.84 24.93 16.54
N GLY A 185 -4.03 25.86 17.03
CA GLY A 185 -4.21 26.41 18.36
C GLY A 185 -4.24 25.36 19.48
N THR A 186 -5.23 25.44 20.36
CA THR A 186 -5.42 24.51 21.48
C THR A 186 -5.77 23.07 21.03
N VAL A 187 -6.32 22.88 19.84
CA VAL A 187 -6.62 21.55 19.30
C VAL A 187 -5.35 20.73 19.11
N ALA A 188 -4.23 21.38 18.77
CA ALA A 188 -2.93 20.73 18.62
C ALA A 188 -2.38 20.10 19.91
N GLN A 189 -2.93 20.49 21.08
CA GLN A 189 -2.51 19.92 22.37
C GLN A 189 -3.24 18.62 22.73
N ALA A 190 -4.42 18.40 22.14
CA ALA A 190 -5.28 17.27 22.45
C ALA A 190 -5.01 16.04 21.55
N TYR A 191 -4.34 16.24 20.43
CA TYR A 191 -4.15 15.20 19.41
C TYR A 191 -2.74 15.24 18.83
N ASP A 192 -2.29 14.11 18.30
CA ASP A 192 -1.12 14.02 17.46
C ASP A 192 -1.53 14.12 15.99
N PHE A 193 -0.97 15.12 15.27
CA PHE A 193 -1.31 15.35 13.86
C PHE A 193 -0.07 15.13 13.00
N LYS A 194 -0.27 14.38 11.91
CA LYS A 194 0.75 14.08 10.92
C LYS A 194 0.14 13.97 9.52
N TYR A 195 0.97 14.00 8.50
CA TYR A 195 0.62 13.59 7.16
C TYR A 195 1.21 12.22 6.86
N ARG A 196 0.43 11.38 6.20
CA ARG A 196 0.83 10.04 5.77
C ARG A 196 0.84 10.01 4.26
N ILE A 197 1.93 9.48 3.70
CA ILE A 197 2.17 9.41 2.27
C ILE A 197 1.88 7.99 1.81
N TYR A 198 1.03 7.89 0.81
CA TYR A 198 0.66 6.64 0.18
C TYR A 198 1.17 6.57 -1.24
N ARG A 199 1.69 5.42 -1.62
CA ARG A 199 2.14 5.10 -2.97
C ARG A 199 1.53 3.77 -3.43
N ARG A 200 1.23 3.68 -4.73
CA ARG A 200 0.98 2.40 -5.42
C ARG A 200 1.64 2.43 -6.79
N LEU A 201 1.92 1.27 -7.35
CA LEU A 201 2.20 1.16 -8.78
C LEU A 201 0.95 1.57 -9.57
N THR A 202 1.13 2.38 -10.60
CA THR A 202 -0.01 2.83 -11.44
C THR A 202 -0.77 1.62 -12.00
N GLY A 203 -2.10 1.62 -11.83
CA GLY A 203 -2.96 0.52 -12.24
C GLY A 203 -3.15 -0.60 -11.20
N GLN A 204 -2.39 -0.60 -10.09
CA GLN A 204 -2.62 -1.53 -8.99
C GLN A 204 -3.67 -0.99 -8.01
N PRO A 205 -4.48 -1.86 -7.37
CA PRO A 205 -5.56 -1.39 -6.48
C PRO A 205 -5.06 -0.89 -5.12
N ASN A 206 -3.99 -1.46 -4.59
CA ASN A 206 -3.57 -1.29 -3.20
C ASN A 206 -2.48 -0.24 -3.04
N TYR A 207 -2.69 0.67 -2.10
CA TYR A 207 -1.69 1.63 -1.64
C TYR A 207 -0.87 1.08 -0.48
N THR A 208 0.39 1.47 -0.42
CA THR A 208 1.30 1.23 0.71
C THR A 208 1.73 2.57 1.31
N VAL A 209 1.93 2.61 2.62
CA VAL A 209 2.51 3.77 3.31
C VAL A 209 4.01 3.80 3.02
N VAL A 210 4.51 4.93 2.53
CA VAL A 210 5.93 5.13 2.22
C VAL A 210 6.58 6.20 3.10
N GLY A 211 5.80 6.95 3.88
CA GLY A 211 6.33 7.93 4.83
C GLY A 211 5.26 8.60 5.66
N GLU A 212 5.70 9.23 6.75
CA GLU A 212 4.89 10.10 7.59
C GLU A 212 5.68 11.38 7.92
N VAL A 213 4.99 12.53 7.96
CA VAL A 213 5.59 13.84 8.22
C VAL A 213 4.78 14.57 9.29
N GLN A 214 5.46 15.08 10.31
CA GLN A 214 4.85 15.87 11.38
C GLN A 214 4.46 17.27 10.89
N LEU A 215 3.50 17.90 11.58
CA LEU A 215 2.99 19.22 11.23
C LEU A 215 3.94 20.35 11.73
N ASP A 216 4.98 20.66 10.97
CA ASP A 216 5.94 21.72 11.36
C ASP A 216 5.60 23.08 10.72
N GLY A 217 5.14 23.12 9.48
CA GLY A 217 4.80 24.34 8.75
C GLY A 217 3.64 24.13 7.78
N PRO A 218 3.26 25.15 6.97
CA PRO A 218 2.20 25.02 5.99
C PRO A 218 2.65 24.34 4.68
N GLN A 219 3.96 24.28 4.43
CA GLN A 219 4.59 23.63 3.29
C GLN A 219 5.36 22.41 3.77
N PHE A 220 5.12 21.29 3.11
CA PHE A 220 5.68 20.01 3.50
C PHE A 220 6.48 19.41 2.36
N VAL A 221 7.54 18.69 2.72
CA VAL A 221 8.43 18.00 1.79
C VAL A 221 8.75 16.61 2.34
N ALA A 222 8.73 15.61 1.49
CA ALA A 222 9.17 14.26 1.83
C ALA A 222 9.78 13.55 0.62
N ALA A 223 10.83 12.78 0.84
CA ALA A 223 11.42 11.92 -0.16
C ALA A 223 10.88 10.48 -0.01
N ASP A 224 10.55 9.85 -1.11
CA ASP A 224 10.31 8.41 -1.13
C ASP A 224 11.61 7.69 -1.47
N THR A 225 12.19 7.02 -0.48
CA THR A 225 13.45 6.28 -0.61
C THR A 225 13.26 4.79 -0.93
N SER A 226 12.01 4.34 -1.03
CA SER A 226 11.65 2.94 -1.25
C SER A 226 11.16 2.66 -2.67
N PHE A 227 11.29 3.63 -3.57
CA PHE A 227 10.89 3.53 -4.97
C PHE A 227 11.86 2.64 -5.77
N GLU A 228 11.46 2.31 -6.98
CA GLU A 228 12.30 1.67 -7.99
C GLU A 228 12.28 2.50 -9.27
N TRP A 229 13.45 2.65 -9.90
CA TRP A 229 13.55 3.32 -11.18
C TRP A 229 12.76 2.59 -12.29
N GLU A 230 12.40 3.29 -13.34
CA GLU A 230 11.66 2.80 -14.50
C GLU A 230 10.25 2.29 -14.17
N LYS A 231 9.67 2.80 -13.07
CA LYS A 231 8.29 2.52 -12.68
C LYS A 231 7.44 3.78 -12.60
N SER A 232 6.15 3.62 -12.87
CA SER A 232 5.15 4.68 -12.71
C SER A 232 4.35 4.45 -11.44
N TYR A 233 4.18 5.51 -10.67
CA TYR A 233 3.52 5.47 -9.37
C TYR A 233 2.39 6.48 -9.29
N ASP A 234 1.36 6.14 -8.55
CA ASP A 234 0.31 7.03 -8.07
C ASP A 234 0.57 7.33 -6.60
N TYR A 235 0.67 8.61 -6.25
CA TYR A 235 0.83 9.07 -4.87
C TYR A 235 -0.40 9.86 -4.42
N LYS A 236 -0.67 9.78 -3.12
CA LYS A 236 -1.60 10.64 -2.40
C LYS A 236 -1.08 10.89 -0.99
N VAL A 237 -1.47 12.01 -0.42
CA VAL A 237 -1.16 12.37 0.96
C VAL A 237 -2.45 12.53 1.73
N THR A 238 -2.48 12.03 2.97
CA THR A 238 -3.65 12.09 3.86
C THR A 238 -3.25 12.71 5.18
N SER A 239 -4.12 13.51 5.78
CA SER A 239 -3.94 13.93 7.17
C SER A 239 -4.30 12.80 8.12
N VAL A 240 -3.58 12.66 9.22
CA VAL A 240 -3.85 11.68 10.26
C VAL A 240 -3.96 12.40 11.60
N THR A 241 -5.04 12.13 12.32
CA THR A 241 -5.26 12.57 13.70
C THR A 241 -5.08 11.39 14.63
N GLY A 242 -4.01 11.41 15.41
CA GLY A 242 -3.74 10.44 16.46
C GLY A 242 -4.47 10.82 17.75
N ILE A 243 -5.33 9.94 18.25
CA ILE A 243 -5.94 10.05 19.57
C ILE A 243 -4.98 9.38 20.55
N PRO A 244 -4.42 10.11 21.54
CA PRO A 244 -3.49 9.51 22.48
C PRO A 244 -4.10 8.32 23.22
N ALA A 245 -3.26 7.35 23.57
CA ALA A 245 -3.61 6.26 24.43
C ALA A 245 -4.12 6.81 25.78
N SER A 246 -5.18 6.19 26.32
CA SER A 246 -5.70 6.48 27.66
C SER A 246 -5.84 5.18 28.43
N GLU A 247 -6.10 5.24 29.74
CA GLU A 247 -6.23 4.04 30.58
C GLU A 247 -7.07 2.95 29.89
N GLY A 248 -6.44 1.80 29.63
CA GLY A 248 -7.06 0.64 28.99
C GLY A 248 -7.36 0.76 27.50
N ARG A 249 -6.88 1.82 26.79
CA ARG A 249 -7.09 2.02 25.35
C ARG A 249 -5.78 2.32 24.64
N ALA A 250 -5.56 1.61 23.53
CA ALA A 250 -4.44 1.91 22.62
C ALA A 250 -4.67 3.24 21.89
N GLN A 251 -3.59 3.83 21.37
CA GLN A 251 -3.66 4.94 20.43
C GLN A 251 -4.49 4.54 19.20
N VAL A 252 -5.29 5.48 18.71
CA VAL A 252 -6.12 5.30 17.51
C VAL A 252 -5.81 6.41 16.53
N ASP A 253 -5.46 6.03 15.31
CA ASP A 253 -5.28 6.96 14.19
C ASP A 253 -6.57 7.08 13.38
N ILE A 254 -6.98 8.31 13.05
CA ILE A 254 -8.11 8.60 12.17
C ILE A 254 -7.56 9.35 10.96
N GLU A 255 -7.86 8.83 9.78
CA GLU A 255 -7.49 9.52 8.54
C GLU A 255 -8.51 10.58 8.13
N GLY A 256 -8.00 11.71 7.66
CA GLY A 256 -8.77 12.71 6.93
C GLY A 256 -9.00 12.31 5.46
N ASP A 257 -9.52 13.25 4.68
CA ASP A 257 -9.65 13.05 3.24
C ASP A 257 -8.29 13.12 2.55
N ASP A 258 -8.16 12.37 1.46
CA ASP A 258 -6.92 12.33 0.66
C ASP A 258 -6.75 13.61 -0.18
N SER A 259 -5.50 13.96 -0.48
CA SER A 259 -5.18 14.84 -1.59
C SER A 259 -5.67 14.25 -2.93
N PRO A 260 -5.76 15.05 -3.99
CA PRO A 260 -5.82 14.50 -5.35
C PRO A 260 -4.64 13.55 -5.61
N ILE A 261 -4.88 12.52 -6.43
CA ILE A 261 -3.86 11.57 -6.82
C ILE A 261 -2.91 12.25 -7.83
N THR A 262 -1.61 12.20 -7.55
CA THR A 262 -0.56 12.72 -8.43
C THR A 262 0.28 11.55 -8.94
N LYS A 263 0.51 11.53 -10.25
CA LYS A 263 1.34 10.51 -10.89
C LYS A 263 2.80 10.95 -10.97
N ALA A 264 3.71 10.00 -10.79
CA ALA A 264 5.14 10.19 -11.00
C ALA A 264 5.70 9.04 -11.84
N ASN A 265 6.51 9.38 -12.84
CA ASN A 265 7.27 8.42 -13.61
C ASN A 265 8.71 8.49 -13.11
N ALA A 266 9.14 7.48 -12.40
CA ALA A 266 10.50 7.39 -11.88
C ALA A 266 11.45 6.94 -13.00
N HIS A 267 11.63 7.80 -14.02
CA HIS A 267 12.57 7.56 -15.11
C HIS A 267 13.90 8.22 -14.78
N ASP A 268 14.97 7.46 -14.86
CA ASP A 268 16.31 7.92 -14.54
C ASP A 268 16.96 8.59 -15.77
N VAL A 269 17.10 9.90 -15.67
CA VAL A 269 17.75 10.75 -16.69
C VAL A 269 18.98 11.46 -16.12
N PHE A 270 19.45 11.06 -14.97
CA PHE A 270 20.51 11.75 -14.24
C PHE A 270 21.85 11.09 -14.50
N PRO A 271 22.78 11.76 -15.21
CA PRO A 271 24.09 11.22 -15.48
C PRO A 271 24.93 11.14 -14.19
N PRO A 272 25.95 10.27 -14.15
CA PRO A 272 26.95 10.26 -13.08
C PRO A 272 27.67 11.60 -12.96
N ALA A 273 28.27 11.83 -11.82
CA ALA A 273 29.14 13.00 -11.66
C ALA A 273 30.33 12.95 -12.61
N ARG A 274 30.80 14.10 -13.00
CA ARG A 274 32.00 14.28 -13.83
C ARG A 274 33.20 13.59 -13.18
N PRO A 275 33.93 12.67 -13.87
CA PRO A 275 35.16 12.09 -13.34
C PRO A 275 36.22 13.16 -13.10
N THR A 276 36.99 13.02 -12.00
CA THR A 276 37.99 14.02 -11.59
C THR A 276 39.36 13.40 -11.37
N GLY A 277 40.40 14.22 -11.38
CA GLY A 277 41.77 13.78 -11.05
C GLY A 277 42.40 12.90 -12.11
N LEU A 278 41.98 12.99 -13.39
CA LEU A 278 42.60 12.24 -14.47
C LEU A 278 44.08 12.61 -14.59
N GLN A 279 44.89 11.59 -14.62
CA GLN A 279 46.36 11.63 -14.88
C GLN A 279 46.71 10.71 -16.01
N ALA A 280 47.66 11.13 -16.83
CA ALA A 280 48.24 10.35 -17.90
C ALA A 280 49.74 10.26 -17.63
N VAL A 281 50.31 9.05 -17.63
CA VAL A 281 51.71 8.83 -17.31
C VAL A 281 52.32 7.87 -18.34
N PHE A 282 53.33 8.32 -19.05
CA PHE A 282 54.09 7.48 -19.94
C PHE A 282 54.83 6.38 -19.17
N SER A 283 54.77 5.19 -19.71
CA SER A 283 55.47 4.00 -19.21
C SER A 283 56.02 3.21 -20.40
N GLY A 284 56.89 2.23 -20.13
CA GLY A 284 57.37 1.37 -21.22
C GLY A 284 58.79 1.70 -21.69
N VAL A 285 59.62 2.37 -20.84
CA VAL A 285 61.02 2.59 -21.17
C VAL A 285 61.74 1.25 -21.42
N GLY A 286 62.29 1.07 -22.63
CA GLY A 286 62.97 -0.17 -23.03
C GLY A 286 62.03 -1.32 -23.43
N GLN A 287 60.75 -1.07 -23.56
CA GLN A 287 59.73 -2.00 -24.07
C GLN A 287 58.73 -1.25 -24.94
N LYS A 288 57.67 -1.93 -25.45
CA LYS A 288 56.62 -1.28 -26.20
C LYS A 288 56.02 -0.10 -25.38
N PRO A 289 56.02 1.12 -25.93
CA PRO A 289 55.51 2.29 -25.22
C PRO A 289 54.00 2.15 -24.92
N PHE A 290 53.56 2.64 -23.77
CA PHE A 290 52.15 2.76 -23.39
C PHE A 290 51.98 3.96 -22.45
N ILE A 291 50.73 4.44 -22.35
CA ILE A 291 50.34 5.47 -21.39
C ILE A 291 49.33 4.88 -20.42
N ASP A 292 49.66 4.92 -19.13
CA ASP A 292 48.72 4.56 -18.05
C ASP A 292 47.89 5.79 -17.63
N LEU A 293 46.59 5.59 -17.60
CA LEU A 293 45.62 6.56 -17.15
C LEU A 293 45.02 6.14 -15.81
N SER A 294 44.86 7.09 -14.92
CA SER A 294 44.15 6.86 -13.65
C SER A 294 43.35 8.11 -13.26
N TRP A 295 42.26 7.91 -12.56
CA TRP A 295 41.35 8.98 -12.09
C TRP A 295 40.71 8.63 -10.76
N ALA A 296 40.05 9.61 -10.11
CA ALA A 296 39.29 9.37 -8.90
C ALA A 296 38.00 8.56 -9.23
N PRO A 297 37.71 7.47 -8.48
CA PRO A 297 36.52 6.69 -8.71
C PRO A 297 35.26 7.50 -8.37
N ASN A 298 34.24 7.39 -9.21
CA ASN A 298 32.90 7.83 -8.90
C ASN A 298 32.26 6.91 -7.84
N THR A 299 31.27 7.43 -7.11
CA THR A 299 30.65 6.75 -5.95
C THR A 299 29.19 6.40 -6.14
N GLU A 300 28.60 6.74 -7.27
CA GLU A 300 27.21 6.44 -7.62
C GLU A 300 26.98 4.94 -7.71
N SER A 301 25.92 4.46 -7.07
CA SER A 301 25.62 3.03 -6.97
C SER A 301 25.20 2.38 -8.29
N ASP A 302 24.79 3.20 -9.26
CA ASP A 302 24.35 2.79 -10.59
C ASP A 302 25.38 3.05 -11.69
N LEU A 303 26.59 3.46 -11.33
CA LEU A 303 27.69 3.61 -12.29
C LEU A 303 27.98 2.27 -12.99
N ALA A 304 27.82 2.21 -14.31
CA ALA A 304 28.22 1.06 -15.12
C ALA A 304 29.73 1.02 -15.39
N GLY A 305 30.37 2.19 -15.49
CA GLY A 305 31.80 2.32 -15.74
C GLY A 305 32.15 3.60 -16.49
N TYR A 306 33.27 3.55 -17.20
CA TYR A 306 33.83 4.73 -17.85
C TYR A 306 34.10 4.45 -19.34
N THR A 307 33.96 5.52 -20.15
CA THR A 307 34.49 5.57 -21.53
C THR A 307 35.66 6.52 -21.56
N VAL A 308 36.80 6.04 -22.07
CA VAL A 308 38.05 6.78 -22.22
C VAL A 308 38.19 7.26 -23.65
N TYR A 309 38.49 8.52 -23.81
CA TYR A 309 38.72 9.15 -25.11
C TYR A 309 40.14 9.63 -25.24
N ARG A 310 40.64 9.58 -26.47
CA ARG A 310 41.94 10.10 -26.86
C ARG A 310 41.82 10.96 -28.12
N HIS A 311 42.63 11.97 -28.20
CA HIS A 311 42.89 12.71 -29.43
C HIS A 311 44.32 13.22 -29.45
N GLU A 312 44.80 13.59 -30.61
CA GLU A 312 45.98 14.43 -30.80
C GLU A 312 45.54 15.88 -31.03
N LYS A 313 46.49 16.79 -31.01
CA LYS A 313 46.21 18.20 -31.21
C LYS A 313 45.41 18.43 -32.51
N ASP A 314 44.33 19.19 -32.43
CA ASP A 314 43.43 19.56 -33.54
C ASP A 314 42.70 18.35 -34.20
N GLN A 315 42.76 17.16 -33.62
CA GLN A 315 42.02 15.98 -34.07
C GLN A 315 40.72 15.76 -33.28
N GLN A 316 39.79 15.03 -33.90
CA GLN A 316 38.56 14.63 -33.19
C GLN A 316 38.83 13.49 -32.21
N PRO A 317 38.24 13.57 -30.99
CA PRO A 317 38.41 12.51 -30.02
C PRO A 317 37.81 11.19 -30.50
N VAL A 318 38.51 10.09 -30.17
CA VAL A 318 38.06 8.72 -30.41
C VAL A 318 37.98 7.95 -29.12
N ALA A 319 36.91 7.15 -28.95
CA ALA A 319 36.77 6.27 -27.80
C ALA A 319 37.78 5.10 -27.90
N LEU A 320 38.52 4.85 -26.84
CA LEU A 320 39.51 3.78 -26.76
C LEU A 320 38.90 2.44 -26.35
N ASN A 321 37.75 2.45 -25.67
CA ASN A 321 37.03 1.25 -25.25
C ASN A 321 35.63 1.20 -25.87
N LYS A 322 35.19 0.00 -26.25
CA LYS A 322 33.86 -0.25 -26.78
C LYS A 322 32.85 -0.50 -25.66
N GLU A 323 33.30 -1.21 -24.63
CA GLU A 323 32.53 -1.48 -23.41
C GLU A 323 33.11 -0.64 -22.27
N THR A 324 32.25 -0.19 -21.35
CA THR A 324 32.68 0.63 -20.21
C THR A 324 33.70 -0.14 -19.35
N VAL A 325 34.77 0.53 -18.94
CA VAL A 325 35.73 0.01 -17.98
C VAL A 325 35.26 0.30 -16.56
N LYS A 326 35.26 -0.71 -15.69
CA LYS A 326 34.80 -0.55 -14.30
C LYS A 326 35.85 0.03 -13.37
N ALA A 327 37.15 -0.26 -13.65
CA ALA A 327 38.24 0.29 -12.88
C ALA A 327 38.47 1.76 -13.22
N PRO A 328 38.86 2.61 -12.27
CA PRO A 328 39.21 4.01 -12.51
C PRO A 328 40.62 4.13 -13.08
N ALA A 329 40.95 3.26 -14.01
CA ALA A 329 42.25 3.19 -14.68
C ALA A 329 42.12 2.56 -16.07
N PHE A 330 42.98 2.96 -16.99
CA PHE A 330 43.01 2.43 -18.35
C PHE A 330 44.43 2.48 -18.88
N ARG A 331 44.83 1.49 -19.69
CA ARG A 331 46.12 1.50 -20.39
C ARG A 331 45.89 1.68 -21.88
N ASP A 332 46.57 2.66 -22.45
CA ASP A 332 46.63 2.86 -23.89
C ASP A 332 47.98 2.27 -24.43
N ASP A 333 47.88 1.07 -25.01
CA ASP A 333 49.00 0.36 -25.61
C ASP A 333 49.26 0.72 -27.07
N ASN A 334 48.45 1.66 -27.63
CA ASN A 334 48.52 2.03 -29.04
C ASN A 334 49.00 3.47 -29.21
N VAL A 335 50.21 3.74 -28.70
CA VAL A 335 50.86 5.04 -28.74
C VAL A 335 52.20 4.95 -29.48
N GLU A 336 52.61 6.05 -30.12
CA GLU A 336 53.81 6.14 -30.94
C GLU A 336 54.78 7.16 -30.39
N ALA A 337 56.10 6.89 -30.58
CA ALA A 337 57.14 7.77 -30.09
C ALA A 337 57.11 9.15 -30.79
N GLY A 338 57.35 10.21 -30.03
CA GLY A 338 57.31 11.60 -30.52
C GLY A 338 55.92 12.23 -30.57
N HIS A 339 54.86 11.49 -30.31
CA HIS A 339 53.49 11.99 -30.28
C HIS A 339 53.04 12.45 -28.91
N THR A 340 52.19 13.48 -28.90
CA THR A 340 51.49 13.97 -27.68
C THR A 340 50.01 13.64 -27.79
N TYR A 341 49.53 12.88 -26.78
CA TYR A 341 48.16 12.45 -26.68
C TYR A 341 47.42 13.18 -25.58
N TYR A 342 46.16 13.54 -25.85
CA TYR A 342 45.24 14.19 -24.92
C TYR A 342 44.13 13.21 -24.59
N TYR A 343 43.77 13.10 -23.32
CA TYR A 343 42.81 12.14 -22.82
C TYR A 343 41.73 12.84 -21.99
N PHE A 344 40.50 12.36 -22.08
CA PHE A 344 39.44 12.65 -21.14
C PHE A 344 38.60 11.38 -20.91
N VAL A 345 37.82 11.40 -19.82
CA VAL A 345 37.00 10.28 -19.38
C VAL A 345 35.60 10.75 -19.10
N GLN A 346 34.60 9.94 -19.45
CA GLN A 346 33.21 10.12 -19.08
C GLN A 346 32.73 8.91 -18.28
N GLY A 347 31.95 9.17 -17.20
CA GLY A 347 31.21 8.15 -16.48
C GLY A 347 29.92 7.80 -17.24
N VAL A 348 29.54 6.54 -17.20
CA VAL A 348 28.29 6.04 -17.79
C VAL A 348 27.57 5.21 -16.74
N ASP A 349 26.30 5.44 -16.54
CA ASP A 349 25.47 4.64 -15.63
C ASP A 349 24.89 3.39 -16.31
N VAL A 350 24.15 2.58 -15.52
CA VAL A 350 23.51 1.34 -16.03
C VAL A 350 22.37 1.58 -17.00
N ARG A 351 21.91 2.84 -17.17
CA ARG A 351 20.86 3.25 -18.12
C ARG A 351 21.40 3.94 -19.35
N GLY A 352 22.70 4.19 -19.38
CA GLY A 352 23.38 4.83 -20.50
C GLY A 352 23.42 6.35 -20.42
N ASN A 353 23.05 6.97 -19.28
CA ASN A 353 23.29 8.39 -19.07
C ASN A 353 24.79 8.64 -18.95
N VAL A 354 25.29 9.65 -19.66
CA VAL A 354 26.71 9.95 -19.80
C VAL A 354 27.05 11.25 -19.08
N SER A 355 28.08 11.24 -18.24
CA SER A 355 28.54 12.42 -17.52
C SER A 355 29.13 13.47 -18.44
N GLU A 356 29.35 14.67 -17.90
CA GLU A 356 30.30 15.63 -18.50
C GLU A 356 31.67 14.99 -18.59
N THR A 357 32.51 15.49 -19.53
CA THR A 357 33.89 15.05 -19.70
C THR A 357 34.75 15.47 -18.50
N SER A 358 35.69 14.64 -18.10
CA SER A 358 36.73 15.04 -17.15
C SER A 358 37.54 16.25 -17.68
N GLN A 359 38.36 16.83 -16.82
CA GLN A 359 39.45 17.66 -17.33
C GLN A 359 40.37 16.81 -18.19
N GLU A 360 40.97 17.43 -19.23
CA GLU A 360 41.96 16.75 -20.07
C GLU A 360 43.25 16.55 -19.29
N ALA A 361 43.87 15.38 -19.55
CA ALA A 361 45.28 15.11 -19.22
C ALA A 361 46.03 14.84 -20.50
N SER A 362 47.25 15.31 -20.61
CA SER A 362 48.09 15.07 -21.79
C SER A 362 49.40 14.45 -21.38
N GLU A 363 49.95 13.61 -22.27
CA GLU A 363 51.26 12.97 -22.07
C GLU A 363 51.97 12.83 -23.44
N THR A 364 53.27 13.01 -23.43
CA THR A 364 54.10 12.90 -24.60
C THR A 364 54.96 11.63 -24.52
N VAL A 365 54.88 10.82 -25.55
CA VAL A 365 55.75 9.64 -25.69
C VAL A 365 57.15 10.09 -26.16
N PRO A 366 58.21 9.87 -25.37
CA PRO A 366 59.54 10.30 -25.78
C PRO A 366 59.99 9.66 -27.08
N GLU A 367 60.82 10.42 -27.88
CA GLU A 367 61.50 9.84 -29.06
C GLU A 367 62.50 8.77 -28.61
N GLU A 368 62.56 7.71 -29.39
CA GLU A 368 63.62 6.70 -29.16
C GLU A 368 64.98 7.38 -29.46
N LYS A 369 65.84 7.47 -28.45
CA LYS A 369 67.23 7.88 -28.69
C LYS A 369 67.93 6.82 -29.56
N LYS A 370 68.23 7.22 -30.78
CA LYS A 370 69.08 6.44 -31.67
C LYS A 370 70.48 6.18 -31.12
#